data_1392cccbb62d8317cc6b8389ed7521a1
#
_entry.id   1392cccbb62d8317cc6b8389ed7521a1
#
_cell.length_a   1.000
_cell.length_b   1.000
_cell.length_c   1.000
_cell.angle_alpha   90.00
_cell.angle_beta   90.00
_cell.angle_gamma   90.00
#
_symmetry.space_group_name_H-M   'P 1'
#
loop_
_entity.id
_entity.type
_entity.pdbx_description
1 polymer ?
#
loop_
_entity_poly.entity_id
_entity_poly.type
_entity_poly.pdbx_seq_one_letter_code
_entity_poly.pdbx_strand_id
1 'polypeptide(L)'
;MLIGYARTSTTEQEAGLIAQRRDLLAQGCEEVFEEQVSSVQRREELEKVLRFIRKCDTLVITKLDRLARSVPDLVKITERLEEKGASLRILNMNLDTNTPTGRLMLNLVGSIAQFEREIMLERQREGISKAKSEGKYKGRAPTARAKADQVLALRKQGKGASDIAELTGVSRASVYRVLQQSG
;
A
#
# COMPACT_ATOMS: atom_id res chain seq x y z
N MET A 1 -29.25 0.96 -9.88
CA MET A 1 -28.93 -0.26 -9.13
C MET A 1 -28.05 0.05 -7.94
N LEU A 2 -28.28 -0.56 -6.76
CA LEU A 2 -27.38 -0.48 -5.62
C LEU A 2 -26.51 -1.75 -5.57
N ILE A 3 -25.20 -1.55 -5.56
CA ILE A 3 -24.20 -2.62 -5.61
C ILE A 3 -23.36 -2.54 -4.35
N GLY A 4 -23.38 -3.59 -3.54
CA GLY A 4 -22.63 -3.68 -2.29
C GLY A 4 -21.21 -4.20 -2.52
N TYR A 5 -20.25 -3.67 -1.77
CA TYR A 5 -18.93 -4.27 -1.65
C TYR A 5 -18.54 -4.43 -0.17
N ALA A 6 -18.17 -5.65 0.19
CA ALA A 6 -17.75 -6.04 1.53
C ALA A 6 -16.33 -6.60 1.50
N ARG A 7 -15.50 -6.22 2.47
CA ARG A 7 -14.13 -6.73 2.56
C ARG A 7 -13.72 -6.97 4.01
N THR A 8 -13.02 -8.09 4.23
CA THR A 8 -12.33 -8.37 5.49
C THR A 8 -10.86 -8.75 5.23
N SER A 9 -10.03 -8.66 6.27
CA SER A 9 -8.69 -9.22 6.23
C SER A 9 -8.75 -10.73 6.47
N THR A 10 -7.70 -11.47 6.07
CA THR A 10 -7.59 -12.91 6.33
C THR A 10 -7.55 -13.27 7.82
N THR A 11 -7.24 -12.30 8.70
CA THR A 11 -7.19 -12.45 10.15
C THR A 11 -8.52 -12.08 10.83
N GLU A 12 -9.42 -11.35 10.16
CA GLU A 12 -10.75 -11.05 10.67
C GLU A 12 -11.68 -12.23 10.41
N GLN A 13 -12.45 -12.57 11.42
CA GLN A 13 -13.38 -13.70 11.35
C GLN A 13 -14.46 -13.46 10.29
N GLU A 14 -14.96 -14.54 9.73
CA GLU A 14 -16.09 -14.62 8.78
C GLU A 14 -17.33 -13.83 9.24
N ALA A 15 -17.52 -13.72 10.55
CA ALA A 15 -18.60 -12.92 11.16
C ALA A 15 -18.59 -11.44 10.72
N GLY A 16 -17.43 -10.85 10.47
CA GLY A 16 -17.32 -9.45 10.00
C GLY A 16 -17.84 -9.28 8.57
N LEU A 17 -17.62 -10.26 7.71
CA LEU A 17 -18.10 -10.25 6.33
C LEU A 17 -19.62 -10.44 6.28
N ILE A 18 -20.13 -11.40 7.07
CA ILE A 18 -21.57 -11.68 7.21
C ILE A 18 -22.32 -10.42 7.71
N ALA A 19 -21.78 -9.72 8.70
CA ALA A 19 -22.39 -8.49 9.19
C ALA A 19 -22.43 -7.39 8.11
N GLN A 20 -21.34 -7.16 7.37
CA GLN A 20 -21.32 -6.21 6.27
C GLN A 20 -22.33 -6.58 5.19
N ARG A 21 -22.39 -7.85 4.78
CA ARG A 21 -23.37 -8.33 3.80
C ARG A 21 -24.80 -8.05 4.22
N ARG A 22 -25.14 -8.41 5.47
CA ARG A 22 -26.48 -8.15 6.05
C ARG A 22 -26.84 -6.66 5.97
N ASP A 23 -25.89 -5.78 6.37
CA ASP A 23 -26.11 -4.34 6.40
C ASP A 23 -26.28 -3.77 4.97
N LEU A 24 -25.51 -4.28 3.99
CA LEU A 24 -25.64 -3.89 2.59
C LEU A 24 -26.97 -4.34 1.98
N LEU A 25 -27.41 -5.58 2.24
CA LEU A 25 -28.70 -6.07 1.79
C LEU A 25 -29.87 -5.29 2.43
N ALA A 26 -29.76 -4.93 3.69
CA ALA A 26 -30.75 -4.07 4.38
C ALA A 26 -30.84 -2.66 3.77
N GLN A 27 -29.81 -2.17 3.08
CA GLN A 27 -29.85 -0.93 2.31
C GLN A 27 -30.42 -1.08 0.90
N GLY A 28 -30.85 -2.29 0.53
CA GLY A 28 -31.42 -2.58 -0.79
C GLY A 28 -30.39 -2.85 -1.88
N CYS A 29 -29.17 -3.26 -1.53
CA CYS A 29 -28.19 -3.71 -2.54
C CYS A 29 -28.72 -4.99 -3.23
N GLU A 30 -28.77 -4.94 -4.54
CA GLU A 30 -29.24 -6.04 -5.40
C GLU A 30 -28.16 -7.10 -5.59
N GLU A 31 -26.90 -6.65 -5.66
CA GLU A 31 -25.70 -7.48 -5.74
C GLU A 31 -24.72 -7.10 -4.65
N VAL A 32 -24.05 -8.08 -4.04
CA VAL A 32 -23.00 -7.86 -3.04
C VAL A 32 -21.76 -8.66 -3.39
N PHE A 33 -20.67 -7.97 -3.68
CA PHE A 33 -19.37 -8.56 -3.92
C PHE A 33 -18.58 -8.64 -2.62
N GLU A 34 -18.07 -9.81 -2.32
CA GLU A 34 -17.42 -10.11 -1.04
C GLU A 34 -15.98 -10.53 -1.26
N GLU A 35 -15.07 -9.95 -0.50
CA GLU A 35 -13.64 -10.20 -0.65
C GLU A 35 -12.96 -10.43 0.71
N GLN A 36 -12.21 -11.52 0.80
CA GLN A 36 -11.40 -11.82 1.98
C GLN A 36 -9.93 -11.81 1.59
N VAL A 37 -9.29 -10.65 1.77
CA VAL A 37 -7.89 -10.44 1.32
C VAL A 37 -7.11 -9.60 2.31
N SER A 38 -5.83 -9.93 2.47
CA SER A 38 -4.89 -9.14 3.24
C SER A 38 -4.65 -7.75 2.62
N SER A 39 -4.05 -6.84 3.39
CA SER A 39 -3.77 -5.47 2.95
C SER A 39 -2.85 -5.38 1.71
N VAL A 40 -2.09 -6.43 1.39
CA VAL A 40 -1.09 -6.45 0.30
C VAL A 40 -1.62 -7.15 -0.95
N GLN A 41 -2.57 -8.07 -0.82
CA GLN A 41 -3.09 -8.86 -1.94
C GLN A 41 -3.93 -8.02 -2.91
N ARG A 42 -4.01 -8.49 -4.17
CA ARG A 42 -4.86 -7.91 -5.19
C ARG A 42 -6.34 -8.10 -4.84
N ARG A 43 -7.14 -7.06 -5.04
CA ARG A 43 -8.59 -7.04 -4.76
C ARG A 43 -9.35 -7.37 -6.04
N GLU A 44 -9.52 -8.66 -6.29
CA GLU A 44 -10.14 -9.12 -7.55
C GLU A 44 -11.64 -8.81 -7.59
N GLU A 45 -12.33 -8.97 -6.46
CA GLU A 45 -13.77 -8.66 -6.39
C GLU A 45 -14.04 -7.16 -6.54
N LEU A 46 -13.20 -6.29 -5.96
CA LEU A 46 -13.30 -4.85 -6.19
C LEU A 46 -13.12 -4.51 -7.68
N GLU A 47 -12.14 -5.12 -8.35
CA GLU A 47 -11.96 -4.91 -9.79
C GLU A 47 -13.14 -5.41 -10.61
N LYS A 48 -13.79 -6.52 -10.20
CA LYS A 48 -15.05 -7.00 -10.83
C LYS A 48 -16.15 -5.96 -10.65
N VAL A 49 -16.38 -5.46 -9.43
CA VAL A 49 -17.38 -4.41 -9.16
C VAL A 49 -17.11 -3.18 -10.02
N LEU A 50 -15.88 -2.69 -10.04
CA LEU A 50 -15.53 -1.50 -10.81
C LEU A 50 -15.62 -1.68 -12.32
N ARG A 51 -15.64 -2.92 -12.83
CA ARG A 51 -15.96 -3.24 -14.22
C ARG A 51 -17.47 -3.36 -14.44
N PHE A 52 -18.18 -3.99 -13.53
CA PHE A 52 -19.60 -4.31 -13.58
C PHE A 52 -20.47 -3.06 -13.49
N ILE A 53 -20.10 -2.11 -12.62
CA ILE A 53 -20.87 -0.89 -12.33
C ILE A 53 -21.04 -0.01 -13.57
N ARG A 54 -22.24 0.55 -13.74
CA ARG A 54 -22.67 1.33 -14.90
C ARG A 54 -23.11 2.73 -14.47
N LYS A 55 -23.42 3.57 -15.45
CA LYS A 55 -24.00 4.90 -15.23
C LYS A 55 -25.28 4.82 -14.40
N CYS A 56 -25.41 5.73 -13.43
CA CYS A 56 -26.51 5.81 -12.47
C CYS A 56 -26.54 4.67 -11.42
N ASP A 57 -25.56 3.77 -11.40
CA ASP A 57 -25.42 2.82 -10.31
C ASP A 57 -24.75 3.48 -9.10
N THR A 58 -24.96 2.90 -7.92
CA THR A 58 -24.32 3.37 -6.68
C THR A 58 -23.58 2.21 -6.02
N LEU A 59 -22.28 2.37 -5.85
CA LEU A 59 -21.47 1.48 -5.02
C LEU A 59 -21.73 1.79 -3.54
N VAL A 60 -22.17 0.79 -2.78
CA VAL A 60 -22.48 0.94 -1.35
C VAL A 60 -21.45 0.16 -0.54
N ILE A 61 -20.90 0.81 0.48
CA ILE A 61 -19.95 0.21 1.43
C ILE A 61 -20.35 0.55 2.86
N THR A 62 -19.98 -0.30 3.81
CA THR A 62 -20.26 -0.05 5.22
C THR A 62 -19.34 1.00 5.82
N LYS A 63 -18.03 0.93 5.51
CA LYS A 63 -16.99 1.84 6.02
C LYS A 63 -15.93 2.10 4.95
N LEU A 64 -15.29 3.28 5.03
CA LEU A 64 -14.29 3.71 4.06
C LEU A 64 -13.06 2.79 3.98
N ASP A 65 -12.60 2.26 5.11
CA ASP A 65 -11.48 1.34 5.22
C ASP A 65 -11.73 -0.03 4.57
N ARG A 66 -12.99 -0.36 4.28
CA ARG A 66 -13.36 -1.54 3.50
C ARG A 66 -13.11 -1.33 2.01
N LEU A 67 -13.28 -0.11 1.52
CA LEU A 67 -13.07 0.24 0.11
C LEU A 67 -11.62 0.59 -0.20
N ALA A 68 -11.06 1.53 0.54
CA ALA A 68 -9.75 2.09 0.25
C ALA A 68 -8.72 1.75 1.34
N ARG A 69 -7.47 1.51 0.91
CA ARG A 69 -6.32 1.24 1.78
C ARG A 69 -5.50 2.51 2.06
N SER A 70 -5.74 3.54 1.29
CA SER A 70 -5.06 4.84 1.40
C SER A 70 -5.87 5.91 0.68
N VAL A 71 -5.55 7.17 0.92
CA VAL A 71 -6.20 8.29 0.22
C VAL A 71 -5.97 8.25 -1.29
N PRO A 72 -4.76 8.01 -1.81
CA PRO A 72 -4.56 7.86 -3.25
C PRO A 72 -5.36 6.70 -3.87
N ASP A 73 -5.60 5.64 -3.09
CA ASP A 73 -6.43 4.51 -3.52
C ASP A 73 -7.91 4.92 -3.58
N LEU A 74 -8.39 5.68 -2.58
CA LEU A 74 -9.74 6.24 -2.59
C LEU A 74 -9.98 7.13 -3.79
N VAL A 75 -9.07 8.08 -4.05
CA VAL A 75 -9.16 9.01 -5.19
C VAL A 75 -9.28 8.24 -6.50
N LYS A 76 -8.41 7.25 -6.73
CA LYS A 76 -8.47 6.43 -7.95
C LYS A 76 -9.79 5.66 -8.10
N ILE A 77 -10.34 5.16 -7.00
CA ILE A 77 -11.63 4.45 -7.04
C ILE A 77 -12.76 5.42 -7.36
N THR A 78 -12.78 6.58 -6.72
CA THR A 78 -13.82 7.60 -6.93
C THR A 78 -13.76 8.19 -8.33
N GLU A 79 -12.58 8.50 -8.86
CA GLU A 79 -12.40 8.92 -10.27
C GLU A 79 -12.98 7.89 -11.25
N ARG A 80 -12.68 6.60 -11.05
CA ARG A 80 -13.23 5.51 -11.90
C ARG A 80 -14.75 5.41 -11.83
N LEU A 81 -15.37 5.68 -10.66
CA LEU A 81 -16.82 5.71 -10.52
C LEU A 81 -17.42 6.93 -11.25
N GLU A 82 -16.80 8.10 -11.08
CA GLU A 82 -17.22 9.36 -11.74
C GLU A 82 -17.12 9.25 -13.26
N GLU A 83 -16.02 8.70 -13.81
CA GLU A 83 -15.85 8.45 -15.25
C GLU A 83 -16.98 7.59 -15.83
N LYS A 84 -17.52 6.68 -15.02
CA LYS A 84 -18.67 5.84 -15.40
C LYS A 84 -20.02 6.50 -15.12
N GLY A 85 -20.06 7.66 -14.49
CA GLY A 85 -21.28 8.31 -14.01
C GLY A 85 -21.98 7.52 -12.90
N ALA A 86 -21.21 6.77 -12.12
CA ALA A 86 -21.65 6.03 -10.94
C ALA A 86 -21.32 6.79 -9.66
N SER A 87 -21.95 6.42 -8.55
CA SER A 87 -21.83 7.10 -7.27
C SER A 87 -21.29 6.17 -6.17
N LEU A 88 -20.84 6.76 -5.08
CA LEU A 88 -20.39 6.06 -3.88
C LEU A 88 -21.27 6.44 -2.69
N ARG A 89 -21.73 5.43 -1.92
CA ARG A 89 -22.43 5.63 -0.65
C ARG A 89 -21.68 4.91 0.46
N ILE A 90 -21.40 5.63 1.56
CA ILE A 90 -20.66 5.13 2.73
C ILE A 90 -21.60 5.18 3.95
N LEU A 91 -22.00 4.02 4.46
CA LEU A 91 -23.07 3.92 5.46
C LEU A 91 -22.70 4.55 6.80
N ASN A 92 -21.54 4.22 7.34
CA ASN A 92 -21.13 4.71 8.67
C ASN A 92 -20.96 6.23 8.77
N MET A 93 -20.79 6.90 7.62
CA MET A 93 -20.64 8.37 7.53
C MET A 93 -21.90 9.04 6.99
N ASN A 94 -22.91 8.25 6.63
CA ASN A 94 -24.11 8.73 5.92
C ASN A 94 -23.74 9.63 4.72
N LEU A 95 -22.70 9.25 3.98
CA LEU A 95 -22.16 10.02 2.88
C LEU A 95 -22.62 9.42 1.55
N ASP A 96 -23.16 10.26 0.66
CA ASP A 96 -23.62 9.87 -0.68
C ASP A 96 -23.11 10.88 -1.72
N THR A 97 -22.25 10.42 -2.63
CA THR A 97 -21.67 11.30 -3.68
C THR A 97 -22.65 11.66 -4.78
N ASN A 98 -23.89 11.14 -4.79
CA ASN A 98 -24.97 11.66 -5.60
C ASN A 98 -25.32 13.11 -5.19
N THR A 99 -25.09 13.49 -3.94
CA THR A 99 -25.35 14.82 -3.44
C THR A 99 -24.10 15.72 -3.57
N PRO A 100 -24.26 17.02 -3.84
CA PRO A 100 -23.14 17.96 -3.83
C PRO A 100 -22.40 18.00 -2.50
N THR A 101 -23.13 17.93 -1.39
CA THR A 101 -22.56 17.89 -0.03
C THR A 101 -21.73 16.62 0.20
N GLY A 102 -22.21 15.45 -0.25
CA GLY A 102 -21.46 14.20 -0.13
C GLY A 102 -20.16 14.22 -0.93
N ARG A 103 -20.17 14.77 -2.14
CA ARG A 103 -18.94 14.98 -2.92
C ARG A 103 -17.96 15.91 -2.21
N LEU A 104 -18.45 17.04 -1.69
CA LEU A 104 -17.61 17.97 -0.93
C LEU A 104 -16.99 17.30 0.29
N MET A 105 -17.79 16.56 1.06
CA MET A 105 -17.33 15.83 2.25
C MET A 105 -16.27 14.78 1.92
N LEU A 106 -16.46 14.00 0.84
CA LEU A 106 -15.48 13.01 0.39
C LEU A 106 -14.15 13.69 0.02
N ASN A 107 -14.19 14.78 -0.72
CA ASN A 107 -13.01 15.57 -1.09
C ASN A 107 -12.31 16.15 0.13
N LEU A 108 -13.06 16.64 1.12
CA LEU A 108 -12.51 17.15 2.37
C LEU A 108 -11.79 16.05 3.16
N VAL A 109 -12.40 14.88 3.32
CA VAL A 109 -11.78 13.71 3.98
C VAL A 109 -10.49 13.29 3.24
N GLY A 110 -10.52 13.27 1.91
CA GLY A 110 -9.35 13.02 1.07
C GLY A 110 -8.23 14.04 1.31
N SER A 111 -8.56 15.31 1.33
CA SER A 111 -7.59 16.41 1.55
C SER A 111 -6.97 16.38 2.95
N ILE A 112 -7.77 16.13 3.99
CA ILE A 112 -7.28 16.02 5.38
C ILE A 112 -6.29 14.86 5.51
N ALA A 113 -6.64 13.71 4.99
CA ALA A 113 -5.77 12.52 5.08
C ALA A 113 -4.49 12.67 4.23
N GLN A 114 -4.53 13.41 3.13
CA GLN A 114 -3.33 13.78 2.37
C GLN A 114 -2.44 14.74 3.20
N PHE A 115 -3.03 15.75 3.81
CA PHE A 115 -2.32 16.69 4.67
C PHE A 115 -1.64 16.01 5.86
N GLU A 116 -2.35 15.11 6.56
CA GLU A 116 -1.76 14.32 7.65
C GLU A 116 -0.55 13.49 7.18
N ARG A 117 -0.63 12.92 5.98
CA ARG A 117 0.47 12.16 5.39
C ARG A 117 1.67 13.06 5.08
N GLU A 118 1.43 14.25 4.54
CA GLU A 118 2.50 15.22 4.23
C GLU A 118 3.22 15.67 5.51
N ILE A 119 2.49 16.00 6.57
CA ILE A 119 3.06 16.32 7.89
C ILE A 119 3.88 15.16 8.44
N MET A 120 3.40 13.92 8.33
CA MET A 120 4.13 12.75 8.80
C MET A 120 5.45 12.57 8.04
N LEU A 121 5.44 12.74 6.72
CA LEU A 121 6.65 12.65 5.89
C LEU A 121 7.64 13.77 6.19
N GLU A 122 7.16 14.98 6.47
CA GLU A 122 7.99 16.11 6.87
C GLU A 122 8.69 15.84 8.19
N ARG A 123 7.95 15.43 9.22
CA ARG A 123 8.52 15.03 10.53
C ARG A 123 9.52 13.89 10.40
N GLN A 124 9.24 12.92 9.52
CA GLN A 124 10.18 11.82 9.25
C GLN A 124 11.48 12.33 8.61
N ARG A 125 11.40 13.25 7.65
CA ARG A 125 12.58 13.86 7.01
C ARG A 125 13.40 14.65 8.01
N GLU A 126 12.75 15.45 8.86
CA GLU A 126 13.42 16.18 9.95
C GLU A 126 14.10 15.24 10.93
N GLY A 127 13.40 14.17 11.36
CA GLY A 127 13.98 13.15 12.24
C GLY A 127 15.20 12.46 11.63
N ILE A 128 15.15 12.10 10.34
CA ILE A 128 16.29 11.53 9.61
C ILE A 128 17.43 12.55 9.51
N SER A 129 17.15 13.82 9.21
CA SER A 129 18.13 14.88 9.13
C SER A 129 18.85 15.08 10.47
N LYS A 130 18.07 15.15 11.55
CA LYS A 130 18.60 15.24 12.91
C LYS A 130 19.46 14.02 13.29
N ALA A 131 18.99 12.80 13.00
CA ALA A 131 19.75 11.58 13.26
C ALA A 131 21.06 11.50 12.44
N LYS A 132 21.08 12.07 11.22
CA LYS A 132 22.28 12.20 10.41
C LYS A 132 23.26 13.20 11.02
N SER A 133 22.81 14.38 11.45
CA SER A 133 23.65 15.40 12.09
C SER A 133 24.25 14.92 13.42
N GLU A 134 23.51 14.09 14.15
CA GLU A 134 23.96 13.47 15.40
C GLU A 134 24.82 12.19 15.19
N GLY A 135 25.12 11.82 13.94
CA GLY A 135 25.90 10.62 13.61
C GLY A 135 25.22 9.28 13.93
N LYS A 136 23.94 9.31 14.30
CA LYS A 136 23.14 8.11 14.64
C LYS A 136 22.70 7.34 13.41
N TYR A 137 22.62 8.00 12.26
CA TYR A 137 22.20 7.38 10.99
C TYR A 137 23.38 6.71 10.32
N LYS A 138 23.61 5.44 10.63
CA LYS A 138 24.75 4.66 10.10
C LYS A 138 24.53 4.12 8.69
N GLY A 139 23.33 4.27 8.12
CA GLY A 139 22.97 3.69 6.82
C GLY A 139 23.11 2.16 6.80
N ARG A 140 23.07 1.58 5.62
CA ARG A 140 23.43 0.16 5.42
C ARG A 140 24.96 0.05 5.57
N ALA A 141 25.42 -0.73 6.55
CA ALA A 141 26.86 -0.98 6.74
C ALA A 141 27.47 -1.44 5.39
N PRO A 142 28.54 -0.81 4.90
CA PRO A 142 29.16 -1.19 3.62
C PRO A 142 29.95 -2.48 3.79
N THR A 143 29.24 -3.61 3.88
CA THR A 143 29.80 -4.94 4.19
C THR A 143 30.92 -5.33 3.22
N ALA A 144 30.79 -5.00 1.93
CA ALA A 144 31.84 -5.28 0.96
C ALA A 144 33.09 -4.40 1.16
N ARG A 145 32.90 -3.14 1.54
CA ARG A 145 34.01 -2.20 1.78
C ARG A 145 34.74 -2.49 3.10
N ALA A 146 33.99 -2.89 4.13
CA ALA A 146 34.57 -3.30 5.43
C ALA A 146 35.36 -4.62 5.34
N LYS A 147 35.08 -5.45 4.32
CA LYS A 147 35.79 -6.72 4.07
C LYS A 147 36.76 -6.65 2.90
N ALA A 148 37.05 -5.46 2.37
CA ALA A 148 37.91 -5.27 1.20
C ALA A 148 39.32 -5.89 1.43
N ASP A 149 39.94 -5.59 2.57
CA ASP A 149 41.25 -6.12 2.91
C ASP A 149 41.25 -7.65 3.02
N GLN A 150 40.20 -8.25 3.54
CA GLN A 150 40.04 -9.70 3.63
C GLN A 150 39.87 -10.32 2.22
N VAL A 151 39.12 -9.66 1.35
CA VAL A 151 38.94 -10.08 -0.07
C VAL A 151 40.28 -10.06 -0.80
N LEU A 152 41.07 -8.99 -0.62
CA LEU A 152 42.39 -8.84 -1.24
C LEU A 152 43.42 -9.87 -0.71
N ALA A 153 43.39 -10.13 0.61
CA ALA A 153 44.25 -11.13 1.22
C ALA A 153 43.97 -12.55 0.69
N LEU A 154 42.69 -12.91 0.60
CA LEU A 154 42.29 -14.20 0.04
C LEU A 154 42.60 -14.32 -1.46
N ARG A 155 42.54 -13.24 -2.20
CA ARG A 155 42.95 -13.19 -3.62
C ARG A 155 44.44 -13.43 -3.79
N LYS A 156 45.29 -12.82 -2.92
CA LYS A 156 46.75 -13.04 -2.91
C LYS A 156 47.12 -14.51 -2.60
N GLN A 157 46.27 -15.22 -1.85
CA GLN A 157 46.39 -16.67 -1.56
C GLN A 157 45.94 -17.57 -2.72
N GLY A 158 45.57 -16.97 -3.89
CA GLY A 158 45.16 -17.74 -5.08
C GLY A 158 43.69 -18.18 -5.08
N LYS A 159 42.86 -17.74 -4.11
CA LYS A 159 41.45 -18.11 -4.04
C LYS A 159 40.65 -17.53 -5.18
N GLY A 160 39.70 -18.30 -5.72
CA GLY A 160 38.75 -17.87 -6.73
C GLY A 160 37.69 -16.90 -6.20
N ALA A 161 37.08 -16.08 -7.08
CA ALA A 161 36.06 -15.12 -6.64
C ALA A 161 34.82 -15.78 -5.98
N SER A 162 34.51 -17.01 -6.36
CA SER A 162 33.43 -17.80 -5.76
C SER A 162 33.75 -18.21 -4.32
N ASP A 163 34.96 -18.73 -4.10
CA ASP A 163 35.45 -19.17 -2.79
C ASP A 163 35.57 -17.96 -1.83
N ILE A 164 36.04 -16.82 -2.35
CA ILE A 164 36.14 -15.56 -1.60
C ILE A 164 34.73 -15.10 -1.17
N ALA A 165 33.76 -15.17 -2.06
CA ALA A 165 32.37 -14.79 -1.76
C ALA A 165 31.78 -15.67 -0.64
N GLU A 166 32.02 -16.98 -0.67
CA GLU A 166 31.57 -17.92 0.34
C GLU A 166 32.26 -17.69 1.70
N LEU A 167 33.58 -17.55 1.71
CA LEU A 167 34.36 -17.34 2.93
C LEU A 167 34.09 -15.98 3.59
N THR A 168 33.80 -14.94 2.81
CA THR A 168 33.58 -13.58 3.33
C THR A 168 32.12 -13.24 3.56
N GLY A 169 31.16 -14.03 3.01
CA GLY A 169 29.74 -13.70 3.01
C GLY A 169 29.40 -12.44 2.19
N VAL A 170 30.28 -12.06 1.25
CA VAL A 170 30.08 -10.92 0.34
C VAL A 170 29.65 -11.46 -1.02
N SER A 171 28.71 -10.79 -1.70
CA SER A 171 28.25 -11.26 -3.01
C SER A 171 29.41 -11.28 -4.03
N ARG A 172 29.39 -12.27 -4.94
CA ARG A 172 30.38 -12.44 -5.97
C ARG A 172 30.61 -11.18 -6.83
N ALA A 173 29.54 -10.45 -7.15
CA ALA A 173 29.61 -9.16 -7.84
C ALA A 173 30.36 -8.10 -7.04
N SER A 174 30.21 -8.10 -5.71
CA SER A 174 30.94 -7.18 -4.83
C SER A 174 32.40 -7.56 -4.67
N VAL A 175 32.74 -8.86 -4.71
CA VAL A 175 34.14 -9.31 -4.74
C VAL A 175 34.85 -8.79 -5.99
N TYR A 176 34.25 -8.94 -7.18
CA TYR A 176 34.83 -8.40 -8.42
C TYR A 176 35.01 -6.89 -8.35
N ARG A 177 34.05 -6.16 -7.80
CA ARG A 177 34.14 -4.70 -7.65
C ARG A 177 35.29 -4.27 -6.76
N VAL A 178 35.54 -4.99 -5.65
CA VAL A 178 36.68 -4.74 -4.77
C VAL A 178 38.01 -5.00 -5.48
N LEU A 179 38.10 -6.09 -6.24
CA LEU A 179 39.31 -6.45 -7.01
C LEU A 179 39.62 -5.44 -8.11
N GLN A 180 38.59 -4.89 -8.80
CA GLN A 180 38.76 -3.86 -9.82
C GLN A 180 39.21 -2.49 -9.30
N GLN A 181 38.85 -2.16 -8.04
CA GLN A 181 39.23 -0.87 -7.42
C GLN A 181 40.64 -0.88 -6.82
N SER A 182 41.28 -2.03 -6.78
CA SER A 182 42.60 -2.22 -6.14
C SER A 182 43.71 -2.62 -7.15
N GLY A 183 43.40 -2.67 -8.42
CA GLY A 183 44.33 -2.82 -9.53
C GLY A 183 44.40 -1.55 -10.34
#